data_9c173afdcde5669c70ce6521125d5699
#
_entry.id   9c173afdcde5669c70ce6521125d5699
#
_cell.length_a   1.000
_cell.length_b   1.000
_cell.length_c   1.000
_cell.angle_alpha   90.00
_cell.angle_beta   90.00
_cell.angle_gamma   90.00
#
_symmetry.space_group_name_H-M   'P 1'
#
loop_
_entity.id
_entity.type
_entity.pdbx_description
1 polymer ?
#
loop_
_entity_poly.entity_id
_entity_poly.type
_entity_poly.pdbx_seq_one_letter_code
_entity_poly.pdbx_strand_id
1 'polypeptide(L)'
;METIYIETTIVSYLVALPSRDLIVAGHQQVTRDWWENRRVKFTCFISHVVLDEARDGDAAQAALRLRALEGFPKLAATPEAERLAVAFLQGVLPAKAARDAAHLAIATVGKVKYLLTWNCNHLANAQILDRLEPIATAAGFKLPRVCTPEELMGVSRYE
;
A
#
# COMPACT_ATOMS: atom_id res chain seq x y z
N MET A 1 -4.39 -17.05 7.80
CA MET A 1 -3.63 -15.81 8.01
C MET A 1 -4.37 -14.62 7.40
N GLU A 2 -4.25 -13.47 8.03
CA GLU A 2 -4.87 -12.25 7.49
C GLU A 2 -4.16 -11.82 6.20
N THR A 3 -4.93 -11.27 5.27
CA THR A 3 -4.43 -10.84 3.96
C THR A 3 -4.05 -9.38 3.96
N ILE A 4 -2.96 -9.04 3.27
CA ILE A 4 -2.45 -7.67 3.21
C ILE A 4 -1.94 -7.37 1.80
N TYR A 5 -2.24 -6.18 1.32
CA TYR A 5 -1.68 -5.62 0.10
C TYR A 5 -0.54 -4.68 0.47
N ILE A 6 0.63 -4.90 -0.11
CA ILE A 6 1.84 -4.09 0.12
C ILE A 6 1.94 -3.03 -0.98
N GLU A 7 1.73 -1.78 -0.60
CA GLU A 7 1.87 -0.66 -1.53
C GLU A 7 3.35 -0.26 -1.67
N THR A 8 3.70 0.38 -2.76
CA THR A 8 5.08 0.62 -3.19
C THR A 8 5.92 1.41 -2.17
N THR A 9 5.34 2.33 -1.40
CA THR A 9 6.08 3.10 -0.40
C THR A 9 6.73 2.22 0.65
N ILE A 10 6.16 1.04 0.91
CA ILE A 10 6.72 0.10 1.89
C ILE A 10 8.10 -0.38 1.45
N VAL A 11 8.22 -0.91 0.22
CA VAL A 11 9.53 -1.37 -0.28
C VAL A 11 10.48 -0.21 -0.56
N SER A 12 9.96 0.96 -0.92
CA SER A 12 10.78 2.16 -1.10
C SER A 12 11.47 2.56 0.21
N TYR A 13 10.73 2.57 1.31
CA TYR A 13 11.28 2.89 2.64
C TYR A 13 12.18 1.76 3.16
N LEU A 14 11.86 0.52 2.85
CA LEU A 14 12.63 -0.65 3.27
C LEU A 14 14.07 -0.63 2.74
N VAL A 15 14.25 -0.31 1.46
CA VAL A 15 15.55 -0.39 0.78
C VAL A 15 16.29 0.94 0.68
N ALA A 16 15.64 2.05 0.99
CA ALA A 16 16.24 3.37 0.89
C ALA A 16 17.43 3.54 1.86
N LEU A 17 18.39 4.36 1.45
CA LEU A 17 19.44 4.80 2.34
C LEU A 17 18.83 5.58 3.51
N PRO A 18 19.47 5.55 4.71
CA PRO A 18 18.96 6.26 5.86
C PRO A 18 18.74 7.76 5.58
N SER A 19 17.52 8.23 5.86
CA SER A 19 17.17 9.64 5.69
C SER A 19 17.78 10.50 6.80
N ARG A 20 18.11 11.75 6.48
CA ARG A 20 18.49 12.78 7.46
C ARG A 20 17.26 13.40 8.14
N ASP A 21 16.10 13.31 7.52
CA ASP A 21 14.83 13.70 8.14
C ASP A 21 14.46 12.67 9.21
N LEU A 22 14.31 13.12 10.46
CA LEU A 22 14.09 12.22 11.60
C LEU A 22 12.73 11.48 11.49
N ILE A 23 11.72 12.11 10.93
CA ILE A 23 10.40 11.47 10.76
C ILE A 23 10.50 10.36 9.72
N VAL A 24 11.11 10.65 8.57
CA VAL A 24 11.32 9.66 7.52
C VAL A 24 12.22 8.53 8.01
N ALA A 25 13.31 8.84 8.71
CA ALA A 25 14.20 7.83 9.29
C ALA A 25 13.47 6.92 10.28
N GLY A 26 12.56 7.46 11.08
CA GLY A 26 11.70 6.69 11.98
C GLY A 26 10.78 5.75 11.21
N HIS A 27 10.14 6.23 10.14
CA HIS A 27 9.31 5.40 9.27
C HIS A 27 10.11 4.28 8.59
N GLN A 28 11.33 4.56 8.15
CA GLN A 28 12.23 3.55 7.59
C GLN A 28 12.53 2.45 8.62
N GLN A 29 12.80 2.83 9.86
CA GLN A 29 13.08 1.86 10.93
C GLN A 29 11.85 1.00 11.23
N VAL A 30 10.68 1.60 11.36
CA VAL A 30 9.42 0.87 11.58
C VAL A 30 9.14 -0.10 10.43
N THR A 31 9.42 0.33 9.19
CA THR A 31 9.24 -0.53 8.01
C THR A 31 10.14 -1.75 8.06
N ARG A 32 11.41 -1.59 8.40
CA ARG A 32 12.35 -2.72 8.56
C ARG A 32 11.90 -3.66 9.66
N ASP A 33 11.51 -3.12 10.83
CA ASP A 33 11.05 -3.93 11.96
C ASP A 33 9.81 -4.73 11.59
N TRP A 34 8.84 -4.10 10.91
CA TRP A 34 7.63 -4.78 10.45
C TRP A 34 7.97 -5.87 9.42
N TRP A 35 8.82 -5.55 8.46
CA TRP A 35 9.21 -6.47 7.38
C TRP A 35 9.87 -7.73 7.91
N GLU A 36 10.78 -7.57 8.85
CA GLU A 36 11.56 -8.67 9.43
C GLU A 36 10.76 -9.50 10.44
N ASN A 37 9.92 -8.86 11.24
CA ASN A 37 9.31 -9.51 12.40
C ASN A 37 7.81 -9.78 12.27
N ARG A 38 7.11 -9.03 11.43
CA ARG A 38 5.66 -9.11 11.33
C ARG A 38 5.15 -9.65 10.01
N ARG A 39 5.82 -9.36 8.91
CA ARG A 39 5.39 -9.73 7.55
C ARG A 39 5.00 -11.20 7.41
N VAL A 40 5.77 -12.09 8.01
CA VAL A 40 5.55 -13.54 7.94
C VAL A 40 4.22 -14.00 8.56
N LYS A 41 3.55 -13.14 9.31
CA LYS A 41 2.25 -13.44 9.94
C LYS A 41 1.07 -13.11 9.03
N PHE A 42 1.32 -12.62 7.84
CA PHE A 42 0.30 -12.21 6.87
C PHE A 42 0.50 -12.95 5.54
N THR A 43 -0.60 -13.12 4.82
CA THR A 43 -0.55 -13.49 3.40
C THR A 43 -0.45 -12.19 2.61
N CYS A 44 0.75 -11.94 2.05
CA CYS A 44 1.07 -10.67 1.41
C CYS A 44 0.83 -10.73 -0.10
N PHE A 45 0.21 -9.69 -0.64
CA PHE A 45 -0.04 -9.52 -2.07
C PHE A 45 0.52 -8.18 -2.55
N ILE A 46 0.89 -8.13 -3.81
CA ILE A 46 1.22 -6.93 -4.56
C ILE A 46 0.36 -6.89 -5.83
N SER A 47 0.62 -5.93 -6.72
CA SER A 47 0.03 -5.87 -8.05
C SER A 47 1.06 -5.41 -9.07
N HIS A 48 0.67 -5.40 -10.35
CA HIS A 48 1.51 -4.84 -11.41
C HIS A 48 1.83 -3.36 -11.18
N VAL A 49 0.93 -2.60 -10.52
CA VAL A 49 1.16 -1.18 -10.22
C VAL A 49 2.36 -1.02 -9.28
N VAL A 50 2.48 -1.89 -8.28
CA VAL A 50 3.64 -1.90 -7.36
C VAL A 50 4.92 -2.16 -8.15
N LEU A 51 4.92 -3.13 -9.05
CA LEU A 51 6.09 -3.46 -9.86
C LEU A 51 6.47 -2.32 -10.81
N ASP A 52 5.48 -1.68 -11.43
CA ASP A 52 5.72 -0.56 -12.34
C ASP A 52 6.35 0.63 -11.59
N GLU A 53 5.82 0.98 -10.44
CA GLU A 53 6.39 2.04 -9.61
C GLU A 53 7.77 1.67 -9.05
N ALA A 54 7.98 0.41 -8.69
CA ALA A 54 9.25 -0.08 -8.16
C ALA A 54 10.40 0.04 -9.18
N ARG A 55 10.09 0.09 -10.47
CA ARG A 55 11.06 0.28 -11.56
C ARG A 55 11.48 1.73 -11.76
N ASP A 56 10.74 2.68 -11.19
CA ASP A 56 10.99 4.12 -11.39
C ASP A 56 12.25 4.59 -10.65
N GLY A 57 12.86 5.67 -11.17
CA GLY A 57 13.96 6.36 -10.51
C GLY A 57 15.33 5.70 -10.67
N ASP A 58 16.17 5.81 -9.65
CA ASP A 58 17.54 5.28 -9.66
C ASP A 58 17.56 3.77 -9.89
N ALA A 59 18.38 3.33 -10.84
CA ALA A 59 18.43 1.92 -11.25
C ALA A 59 18.87 0.99 -10.12
N ALA A 60 19.80 1.40 -9.27
CA ALA A 60 20.29 0.59 -8.15
C ALA A 60 19.19 0.43 -7.09
N GLN A 61 18.48 1.50 -6.76
CA GLN A 61 17.34 1.45 -5.83
C GLN A 61 16.18 0.65 -6.40
N ALA A 62 15.87 0.80 -7.69
CA ALA A 62 14.84 0.01 -8.35
C ALA A 62 15.16 -1.49 -8.29
N ALA A 63 16.41 -1.89 -8.52
CA ALA A 63 16.84 -3.28 -8.41
C ALA A 63 16.61 -3.85 -7.00
N LEU A 64 16.91 -3.07 -5.96
CA LEU A 64 16.67 -3.48 -4.57
C LEU A 64 15.18 -3.64 -4.26
N ARG A 65 14.33 -2.72 -4.73
CA ARG A 65 12.88 -2.82 -4.56
C ARG A 65 12.32 -4.06 -5.23
N LEU A 66 12.68 -4.30 -6.49
CA LEU A 66 12.21 -5.46 -7.25
C LEU A 66 12.67 -6.78 -6.59
N ARG A 67 13.90 -6.82 -6.07
CA ARG A 67 14.41 -7.99 -5.36
C ARG A 67 13.58 -8.28 -4.09
N ALA A 68 13.24 -7.25 -3.33
CA ALA A 68 12.42 -7.41 -2.13
C ALA A 68 11.00 -7.92 -2.45
N LEU A 69 10.50 -7.64 -3.65
CA LEU A 69 9.16 -8.04 -4.11
C LEU A 69 9.12 -9.42 -4.78
N GLU A 70 10.26 -10.08 -4.97
CA GLU A 70 10.30 -11.40 -5.60
C GLU A 70 9.44 -12.41 -4.82
N GLY A 71 8.66 -13.20 -5.56
CA GLY A 71 7.86 -14.29 -5.01
C GLY A 71 6.52 -13.89 -4.40
N PHE A 72 6.21 -12.61 -4.28
CA PHE A 72 4.88 -12.20 -3.80
C PHE A 72 3.81 -12.45 -4.87
N PRO A 73 2.68 -13.09 -4.49
CA PRO A 73 1.55 -13.25 -5.40
C PRO A 73 0.95 -11.90 -5.75
N LYS A 74 0.43 -11.82 -6.97
CA LYS A 74 -0.15 -10.59 -7.51
C LYS A 74 -1.66 -10.66 -7.54
N LEU A 75 -2.32 -9.63 -7.03
CA LEU A 75 -3.75 -9.41 -7.28
C LEU A 75 -3.93 -8.90 -8.72
N ALA A 76 -4.96 -9.39 -9.39
CA ALA A 76 -5.26 -8.97 -10.76
C ALA A 76 -5.89 -7.57 -10.79
N ALA A 77 -5.51 -6.79 -11.81
CA ALA A 77 -6.21 -5.55 -12.17
C ALA A 77 -7.42 -5.91 -13.03
N THR A 78 -8.51 -6.32 -12.40
CA THR A 78 -9.74 -6.73 -13.06
C THR A 78 -10.48 -5.54 -13.67
N PRO A 79 -11.42 -5.76 -14.63
CA PRO A 79 -12.28 -4.67 -15.11
C PRO A 79 -13.05 -3.96 -13.99
N GLU A 80 -13.46 -4.68 -12.95
CA GLU A 80 -14.13 -4.11 -11.78
C GLU A 80 -13.19 -3.17 -11.02
N ALA A 81 -11.93 -3.56 -10.83
CA ALA A 81 -10.92 -2.72 -10.18
C ALA A 81 -10.64 -1.45 -11.00
N GLU A 82 -10.56 -1.56 -12.33
CA GLU A 82 -10.37 -0.41 -13.20
C GLU A 82 -11.52 0.58 -13.11
N ARG A 83 -12.76 0.09 -13.11
CA ARG A 83 -13.97 0.93 -12.96
C ARG A 83 -13.99 1.62 -11.58
N LEU A 84 -13.63 0.89 -10.54
CA LEU A 84 -13.58 1.46 -9.19
C LEU A 84 -12.52 2.54 -9.07
N ALA A 85 -11.34 2.34 -9.66
CA ALA A 85 -10.27 3.33 -9.69
C ALA A 85 -10.73 4.62 -10.39
N VAL A 86 -11.42 4.50 -11.51
CA VAL A 86 -12.01 5.65 -12.22
C VAL A 86 -13.02 6.38 -11.34
N ALA A 87 -13.87 5.64 -10.63
CA ALA A 87 -14.87 6.23 -9.71
C ALA A 87 -14.19 6.99 -8.56
N PHE A 88 -13.10 6.49 -8.00
CA PHE A 88 -12.32 7.18 -6.98
C PHE A 88 -11.73 8.50 -7.49
N LEU A 89 -11.23 8.51 -8.72
CA LEU A 89 -10.67 9.70 -9.36
C LEU A 89 -11.74 10.73 -9.71
N GLN A 90 -12.89 10.30 -10.19
CA GLN A 90 -13.99 11.20 -10.52
C GLN A 90 -14.64 11.82 -9.28
N GLY A 91 -14.66 11.10 -8.18
CA GLY A 91 -15.38 11.51 -6.97
C GLY A 91 -14.53 12.23 -5.93
N VAL A 92 -13.29 11.82 -5.71
CA VAL A 92 -12.50 12.25 -4.56
C VAL A 92 -11.04 12.54 -4.89
N LEU A 93 -10.32 11.58 -5.50
CA LEU A 93 -8.89 11.69 -5.71
C LEU A 93 -8.55 12.58 -6.91
N PRO A 94 -7.47 13.38 -6.82
CA PRO A 94 -7.05 14.19 -7.96
C PRO A 94 -6.48 13.33 -9.10
N ALA A 95 -6.47 13.87 -10.32
CA ALA A 95 -5.97 13.13 -11.50
C ALA A 95 -4.54 12.61 -11.34
N LYS A 96 -3.68 13.34 -10.63
CA LYS A 96 -2.30 12.93 -10.34
C LYS A 96 -2.19 11.69 -9.42
N ALA A 97 -3.27 11.31 -8.75
CA ALA A 97 -3.34 10.16 -7.85
C ALA A 97 -3.87 8.90 -8.54
N ALA A 98 -3.72 8.78 -9.85
CA ALA A 98 -4.22 7.63 -10.62
C ALA A 98 -3.63 6.30 -10.15
N ARG A 99 -2.34 6.25 -9.83
CA ARG A 99 -1.70 5.04 -9.29
C ARG A 99 -2.22 4.71 -7.89
N ASP A 100 -2.43 5.72 -7.05
CA ASP A 100 -3.01 5.53 -5.71
C ASP A 100 -4.43 4.96 -5.79
N ALA A 101 -5.22 5.49 -6.71
CA ALA A 101 -6.57 4.96 -6.98
C ALA A 101 -6.51 3.50 -7.44
N ALA A 102 -5.56 3.14 -8.29
CA ALA A 102 -5.36 1.78 -8.76
C ALA A 102 -4.98 0.82 -7.61
N HIS A 103 -4.05 1.21 -6.74
CA HIS A 103 -3.69 0.41 -5.56
C HIS A 103 -4.92 0.12 -4.70
N LEU A 104 -5.67 1.15 -4.36
CA LEU A 104 -6.84 1.01 -3.50
C LEU A 104 -7.92 0.15 -4.16
N ALA A 105 -8.20 0.37 -5.45
CA ALA A 105 -9.21 -0.38 -6.18
C ALA A 105 -8.85 -1.87 -6.31
N ILE A 106 -7.60 -2.18 -6.64
CA ILE A 106 -7.13 -3.57 -6.75
C ILE A 106 -7.23 -4.28 -5.40
N ALA A 107 -6.79 -3.63 -4.33
CA ALA A 107 -6.88 -4.19 -2.98
C ALA A 107 -8.35 -4.39 -2.54
N THR A 108 -9.22 -3.44 -2.87
CA THR A 108 -10.65 -3.49 -2.54
C THR A 108 -11.35 -4.65 -3.26
N VAL A 109 -11.19 -4.75 -4.56
CA VAL A 109 -11.80 -5.83 -5.37
C VAL A 109 -11.18 -7.18 -5.02
N GLY A 110 -9.89 -7.21 -4.70
CA GLY A 110 -9.18 -8.40 -4.23
C GLY A 110 -9.58 -8.84 -2.83
N LYS A 111 -10.36 -8.05 -2.11
CA LYS A 111 -10.92 -8.37 -0.78
C LYS A 111 -9.87 -8.66 0.27
N VAL A 112 -8.70 -8.02 0.19
CA VAL A 112 -7.70 -8.11 1.25
C VAL A 112 -8.18 -7.37 2.50
N LYS A 113 -7.73 -7.81 3.66
CA LYS A 113 -8.11 -7.18 4.93
C LYS A 113 -7.42 -5.83 5.12
N TYR A 114 -6.14 -5.74 4.79
CA TYR A 114 -5.34 -4.54 4.99
C TYR A 114 -4.69 -4.07 3.70
N LEU A 115 -4.54 -2.76 3.56
CA LEU A 115 -3.64 -2.13 2.59
C LEU A 115 -2.56 -1.39 3.38
N LEU A 116 -1.31 -1.79 3.24
CA LEU A 116 -0.18 -1.24 3.97
C LEU A 116 0.54 -0.18 3.15
N THR A 117 0.65 1.04 3.67
CA THR A 117 1.21 2.17 2.93
C THR A 117 1.76 3.25 3.88
N TRP A 118 2.75 4.02 3.41
CA TRP A 118 3.16 5.30 4.02
C TRP A 118 2.58 6.51 3.30
N ASN A 119 1.77 6.32 2.26
CA ASN A 119 1.13 7.43 1.55
C ASN A 119 -0.02 7.99 2.39
N CYS A 120 0.27 8.98 3.22
CA CYS A 120 -0.72 9.64 4.09
C CYS A 120 -1.44 10.80 3.40
N ASN A 121 -1.08 11.13 2.17
CA ASN A 121 -1.79 12.15 1.39
C ASN A 121 -3.07 11.60 0.76
N HIS A 122 -2.99 10.44 0.11
CA HIS A 122 -4.09 9.92 -0.70
C HIS A 122 -4.62 8.56 -0.26
N LEU A 123 -3.91 7.82 0.59
CA LEU A 123 -4.30 6.47 0.99
C LEU A 123 -4.52 6.33 2.49
N ALA A 124 -3.47 6.41 3.31
CA ALA A 124 -3.59 6.38 4.77
C ALA A 124 -4.01 7.77 5.29
N ASN A 125 -5.20 8.20 4.91
CA ASN A 125 -5.76 9.52 5.22
C ASN A 125 -7.24 9.34 5.59
N ALA A 126 -7.56 9.48 6.87
CA ALA A 126 -8.90 9.22 7.38
C ALA A 126 -9.98 10.07 6.70
N GLN A 127 -9.69 11.33 6.42
CA GLN A 127 -10.66 12.24 5.78
C GLN A 127 -10.95 11.85 4.33
N ILE A 128 -9.94 11.39 3.60
CA ILE A 128 -10.10 10.90 2.23
C ILE A 128 -10.85 9.56 2.23
N LEU A 129 -10.49 8.65 3.13
CA LEU A 129 -11.14 7.34 3.22
C LEU A 129 -12.64 7.46 3.54
N ASP A 130 -13.03 8.39 4.39
CA ASP A 130 -14.44 8.67 4.67
C ASP A 130 -15.23 9.06 3.42
N ARG A 131 -14.58 9.70 2.46
CA ARG A 131 -15.19 10.10 1.18
C ARG A 131 -15.12 8.99 0.11
N LEU A 132 -14.15 8.10 0.19
CA LEU A 132 -14.00 6.97 -0.74
C LEU A 132 -14.90 5.79 -0.38
N GLU A 133 -15.17 5.59 0.89
CA GLU A 133 -15.99 4.47 1.37
C GLU A 133 -17.37 4.39 0.73
N PRO A 134 -18.15 5.50 0.62
CA PRO A 134 -19.43 5.46 -0.08
C PRO A 134 -19.33 5.04 -1.55
N ILE A 135 -18.25 5.41 -2.22
CA ILE A 135 -18.00 5.05 -3.63
C ILE A 135 -17.80 3.54 -3.74
N ALA A 136 -16.98 2.95 -2.88
CA ALA A 136 -16.76 1.51 -2.85
C ALA A 136 -18.05 0.75 -2.52
N THR A 137 -18.81 1.21 -1.53
CA THR A 137 -20.07 0.62 -1.12
C THR A 137 -21.10 0.64 -2.26
N ALA A 138 -21.20 1.76 -2.99
CA ALA A 138 -22.09 1.87 -4.15
C ALA A 138 -21.73 0.89 -5.26
N ALA A 139 -20.45 0.54 -5.40
CA ALA A 139 -19.97 -0.48 -6.34
C ALA A 139 -20.09 -1.92 -5.81
N GLY A 140 -20.58 -2.11 -4.59
CA GLY A 140 -20.75 -3.43 -3.98
C GLY A 140 -19.51 -3.96 -3.26
N PHE A 141 -18.56 -3.10 -2.91
CA PHE A 141 -17.31 -3.50 -2.26
C PHE A 141 -17.13 -2.81 -0.91
N LYS A 142 -16.26 -3.41 -0.09
CA LYS A 142 -15.80 -2.83 1.17
C LYS A 142 -14.32 -2.49 1.04
N LEU A 143 -13.94 -1.27 1.41
CA LEU A 143 -12.54 -0.88 1.46
C LEU A 143 -11.75 -1.78 2.42
N PRO A 144 -10.49 -2.11 2.09
CA PRO A 144 -9.60 -2.68 3.08
C PRO A 144 -9.35 -1.65 4.19
N ARG A 145 -8.88 -2.12 5.33
CA ARG A 145 -8.36 -1.20 6.34
C ARG A 145 -7.00 -0.69 5.86
N VAL A 146 -6.94 0.59 5.51
CA VAL A 146 -5.70 1.24 5.08
C VAL A 146 -4.93 1.67 6.32
N CYS A 147 -3.68 1.26 6.42
CA CYS A 147 -2.86 1.48 7.61
C CYS A 147 -1.38 1.59 7.26
N THR A 148 -0.62 2.13 8.23
CA THR A 148 0.83 2.16 8.18
C THR A 148 1.42 0.94 8.89
N PRO A 149 2.70 0.61 8.66
CA PRO A 149 3.37 -0.45 9.42
C PRO A 149 3.32 -0.24 10.92
N GLU A 150 3.29 1.00 11.40
CA GLU A 150 3.18 1.31 12.83
C GLU A 150 1.93 0.67 13.45
N GLU A 151 0.81 0.70 12.74
CA GLU A 151 -0.48 0.18 13.23
C GLU A 151 -0.56 -1.35 13.19
N LEU A 152 0.38 -2.03 12.54
CA LEU A 152 0.41 -3.50 12.43
C LEU A 152 1.62 -4.14 13.13
N MET A 153 2.25 -3.42 14.05
CA MET A 153 3.36 -3.95 14.86
C MET A 153 2.92 -4.97 15.93
N GLY A 154 1.64 -5.00 16.26
CA GLY A 154 1.14 -5.77 17.38
C GLY A 154 1.30 -5.00 18.71
N VAL A 155 0.85 -5.58 19.80
CA VAL A 155 0.82 -4.91 21.10
C VAL A 155 2.18 -4.86 21.80
N SER A 156 3.04 -5.83 21.55
CA SER A 156 4.32 -5.99 22.24
C SER A 156 5.34 -4.88 22.02
N ARG A 157 5.15 -4.02 21.00
CA ARG A 157 6.09 -2.92 20.72
C ARG A 157 6.11 -1.85 21.82
N TYR A 158 4.99 -1.66 22.49
CA TYR A 158 4.79 -0.59 23.46
C TYR A 158 4.60 -1.07 24.90
N GLU A 159 4.84 -2.35 25.16
CA GLU A 159 4.77 -2.95 26.49
C GLU A 159 6.09 -2.90 27.25
#